data_8baf5e0e4c4728b750c48e064702ec59
#
_entry.id   8baf5e0e4c4728b750c48e064702ec59
#
_cell.length_a   1.000
_cell.length_b   1.000
_cell.length_c   1.000
_cell.angle_alpha   90.00
_cell.angle_beta   90.00
_cell.angle_gamma   90.00
#
_symmetry.space_group_name_H-M   'P 1'
#
loop_
_entity.id
_entity.type
_entity.pdbx_description
1 polymer ?
#
loop_
_entity_poly.entity_id
_entity_poly.type
_entity_poly.pdbx_seq_one_letter_code
_entity_poly.pdbx_strand_id
1 'polypeptide(L)'
;PKTVRRQRQMCIRDRIEGSATTPIFRTSTYRLTDEKYQGWADGLHHTVVYSRISSINSEVVSAKLAALEGAEDAEVFSSGMAAISTTLMTLLSKGDHIIATPDCYGGTYGLLTEILPRLGIEVTMADVRDPESYQNAVQENTKVLYVETMTNPTLKVCDLGAMAEAVSYTHLRAHETSGY
;
A
#
# COMPACT_ATOMS: atom_id res chain seq x y z
N PRO A 1 -20.18 12.04 10.28
CA PRO A 1 -18.88 11.74 9.77
C PRO A 1 -18.44 10.34 10.11
N LYS A 2 -18.19 9.53 9.07
CA LYS A 2 -17.82 8.11 9.17
C LYS A 2 -16.48 7.90 9.90
N THR A 3 -15.57 8.87 9.82
CA THR A 3 -14.24 8.85 10.43
C THR A 3 -14.27 8.80 11.97
N VAL A 4 -15.13 9.61 12.58
CA VAL A 4 -15.26 9.64 14.07
C VAL A 4 -15.88 8.34 14.59
N ARG A 5 -16.76 7.70 13.82
CA ARG A 5 -17.38 6.42 14.20
C ARG A 5 -16.38 5.26 14.10
N ARG A 6 -15.50 5.26 13.06
CA ARG A 6 -14.38 4.28 12.93
C ARG A 6 -13.36 4.45 14.05
N GLN A 7 -12.95 5.69 14.38
CA GLN A 7 -12.05 5.96 15.50
C GLN A 7 -12.63 5.50 16.84
N ARG A 8 -13.93 5.72 17.09
CA ARG A 8 -14.59 5.22 18.32
C ARG A 8 -14.68 3.70 18.36
N GLN A 9 -14.94 3.03 17.25
CA GLN A 9 -14.95 1.55 17.20
C GLN A 9 -13.56 0.96 17.41
N MET A 10 -12.50 1.58 16.90
CA MET A 10 -11.11 1.21 17.18
C MET A 10 -10.79 1.31 18.67
N CYS A 11 -11.14 2.43 19.32
CA CYS A 11 -10.88 2.64 20.74
C CYS A 11 -11.60 1.62 21.65
N ILE A 12 -12.64 0.94 21.16
CA ILE A 12 -13.40 -0.06 21.95
C ILE A 12 -12.83 -1.47 21.74
N ARG A 13 -12.34 -1.80 20.53
CA ARG A 13 -11.81 -3.14 20.21
C ARG A 13 -10.41 -3.38 20.77
N ASP A 14 -9.61 -2.34 20.87
CA ASP A 14 -8.20 -2.43 21.28
C ASP A 14 -7.98 -2.21 22.79
N ARG A 15 -9.01 -1.75 23.53
CA ARG A 15 -8.94 -1.53 24.98
C ARG A 15 -9.66 -2.64 25.73
N ILE A 16 -8.91 -3.66 26.12
CA ILE A 16 -9.40 -4.70 27.02
C ILE A 16 -9.29 -4.18 28.45
N GLU A 17 -10.38 -4.33 29.23
CA GLU A 17 -10.43 -3.94 30.64
C GLU A 17 -10.05 -2.45 30.90
N GLY A 18 -10.28 -1.56 29.92
CA GLY A 18 -9.99 -0.15 30.05
C GLY A 18 -8.49 0.21 29.97
N SER A 19 -7.66 -0.67 29.40
CA SER A 19 -6.22 -0.38 29.23
C SER A 19 -5.99 0.93 28.47
N ALA A 20 -5.01 1.73 28.88
CA ALA A 20 -4.67 2.99 28.22
C ALA A 20 -3.99 2.77 26.86
N THR A 21 -3.39 1.61 26.65
CA THR A 21 -2.71 1.21 25.42
C THR A 21 -3.26 -0.12 24.91
N THR A 22 -3.17 -0.37 23.62
CA THR A 22 -3.54 -1.66 23.04
C THR A 22 -2.64 -2.77 23.58
N PRO A 23 -3.20 -3.83 24.18
CA PRO A 23 -2.40 -4.99 24.58
C PRO A 23 -1.75 -5.69 23.38
N ILE A 24 -0.62 -6.34 23.62
CA ILE A 24 0.03 -7.18 22.60
C ILE A 24 -0.63 -8.58 22.64
N PHE A 25 -1.36 -8.92 21.59
CA PHE A 25 -1.98 -10.23 21.43
C PHE A 25 -0.97 -11.20 20.79
N ARG A 26 -0.43 -12.12 21.60
CA ARG A 26 0.57 -13.11 21.17
C ARG A 26 -0.07 -14.43 20.72
N THR A 27 -1.24 -14.39 20.16
CA THR A 27 -1.96 -15.57 19.66
C THR A 27 -2.00 -15.58 18.14
N SER A 28 -1.89 -16.76 17.53
CA SER A 28 -2.12 -16.95 16.10
C SER A 28 -3.56 -17.35 15.78
N THR A 29 -4.28 -17.92 16.75
CA THR A 29 -5.62 -18.47 16.55
C THR A 29 -6.59 -17.80 17.52
N TYR A 30 -7.74 -17.43 17.03
CA TYR A 30 -8.82 -16.82 17.83
C TYR A 30 -10.01 -17.76 17.90
N ARG A 31 -10.75 -17.70 19.03
CA ARG A 31 -11.98 -18.47 19.15
C ARG A 31 -12.97 -18.03 18.08
N LEU A 32 -13.34 -18.98 17.23
CA LEU A 32 -14.35 -18.77 16.21
C LEU A 32 -15.74 -18.98 16.84
N THR A 33 -16.58 -17.96 16.77
CA THR A 33 -18.02 -18.03 17.08
C THR A 33 -18.79 -18.04 15.77
N ASP A 34 -20.07 -18.43 15.79
CA ASP A 34 -20.92 -18.44 14.58
C ASP A 34 -20.99 -17.06 13.93
N GLU A 35 -21.07 -15.99 14.74
CA GLU A 35 -21.04 -14.60 14.25
C GLU A 35 -19.72 -14.26 13.54
N LYS A 36 -18.57 -14.64 14.10
CA LYS A 36 -17.26 -14.44 13.48
C LYS A 36 -17.10 -15.26 12.21
N TYR A 37 -17.59 -16.51 12.23
CA TYR A 37 -17.55 -17.36 11.04
C TYR A 37 -18.37 -16.73 9.90
N GLN A 38 -19.58 -16.29 10.21
CA GLN A 38 -20.43 -15.64 9.22
C GLN A 38 -19.79 -14.35 8.69
N GLY A 39 -19.27 -13.48 9.57
CA GLY A 39 -18.58 -12.27 9.17
C GLY A 39 -17.37 -12.53 8.26
N TRP A 40 -16.60 -13.59 8.54
CA TRP A 40 -15.51 -14.01 7.67
C TRP A 40 -16.02 -14.55 6.33
N ALA A 41 -17.05 -15.38 6.33
CA ALA A 41 -17.66 -15.92 5.11
C ALA A 41 -18.27 -14.82 4.22
N ASP A 42 -18.81 -13.77 4.83
CA ASP A 42 -19.35 -12.59 4.13
C ASP A 42 -18.26 -11.61 3.64
N GLY A 43 -16.98 -11.97 3.81
CA GLY A 43 -15.85 -11.14 3.35
C GLY A 43 -15.62 -9.88 4.19
N LEU A 44 -16.05 -9.86 5.44
CA LEU A 44 -15.77 -8.77 6.37
C LEU A 44 -14.30 -8.82 6.80
N HIS A 45 -13.47 -8.01 6.17
CA HIS A 45 -12.01 -7.97 6.34
C HIS A 45 -11.52 -7.74 7.78
N HIS A 46 -12.37 -7.24 8.67
CA HIS A 46 -12.04 -6.97 10.06
C HIS A 46 -12.42 -8.11 11.04
N THR A 47 -12.73 -9.30 10.53
CA THR A 47 -13.03 -10.44 11.38
C THR A 47 -11.76 -11.20 11.73
N VAL A 48 -11.30 -11.03 12.96
CA VAL A 48 -10.07 -11.70 13.44
C VAL A 48 -10.34 -13.17 13.71
N VAL A 49 -9.79 -14.02 12.85
CA VAL A 49 -9.92 -15.48 12.89
C VAL A 49 -8.56 -16.13 13.10
N TYR A 50 -7.58 -15.74 12.31
CA TYR A 50 -6.23 -16.29 12.30
C TYR A 50 -5.21 -15.22 11.92
N SER A 51 -4.11 -15.13 12.64
CA SER A 51 -3.15 -14.00 12.54
C SER A 51 -2.48 -13.83 11.17
N ARG A 52 -2.46 -14.86 10.32
CA ARG A 52 -1.99 -14.74 8.93
C ARG A 52 -2.95 -13.94 8.06
N ILE A 53 -4.25 -13.98 8.39
CA ILE A 53 -5.31 -13.27 7.65
C ILE A 53 -5.49 -11.88 8.24
N SER A 54 -5.68 -11.81 9.57
CA SER A 54 -5.78 -10.56 10.30
C SER A 54 -5.44 -10.78 11.78
N SER A 55 -4.91 -9.76 12.43
CA SER A 55 -4.67 -9.77 13.87
C SER A 55 -5.07 -8.43 14.48
N ILE A 56 -5.47 -8.44 15.75
CA ILE A 56 -5.83 -7.20 16.44
C ILE A 56 -4.65 -6.21 16.41
N ASN A 57 -3.42 -6.70 16.53
CA ASN A 57 -2.23 -5.86 16.50
C ASN A 57 -2.02 -5.19 15.13
N SER A 58 -2.11 -5.95 14.03
CA SER A 58 -1.96 -5.38 12.67
C SER A 58 -3.10 -4.42 12.36
N GLU A 59 -4.35 -4.76 12.68
CA GLU A 59 -5.49 -3.85 12.47
C GLU A 59 -5.33 -2.52 13.20
N VAL A 60 -4.82 -2.52 14.43
CA VAL A 60 -4.58 -1.29 15.20
C VAL A 60 -3.49 -0.44 14.53
N VAL A 61 -2.42 -1.06 14.03
CA VAL A 61 -1.34 -0.35 13.31
C VAL A 61 -1.87 0.21 11.99
N SER A 62 -2.54 -0.60 11.19
CA SER A 62 -3.13 -0.19 9.91
C SER A 62 -4.05 1.01 10.08
N ALA A 63 -4.95 0.94 11.04
CA ALA A 63 -5.87 2.03 11.29
C ALA A 63 -5.20 3.32 11.81
N LYS A 64 -4.09 3.23 12.56
CA LYS A 64 -3.30 4.39 12.95
C LYS A 64 -2.58 5.00 11.75
N LEU A 65 -1.99 4.17 10.89
CA LEU A 65 -1.35 4.62 9.65
C LEU A 65 -2.37 5.30 8.73
N ALA A 66 -3.52 4.66 8.48
CA ALA A 66 -4.58 5.26 7.68
C ALA A 66 -5.03 6.63 8.23
N ALA A 67 -5.10 6.77 9.56
CA ALA A 67 -5.47 8.05 10.18
C ALA A 67 -4.37 9.12 10.01
N LEU A 68 -3.10 8.76 10.09
CA LEU A 68 -1.97 9.66 9.89
C LEU A 68 -1.86 10.11 8.43
N GLU A 69 -2.07 9.20 7.49
CA GLU A 69 -1.99 9.47 6.05
C GLU A 69 -3.29 10.07 5.48
N GLY A 70 -4.36 10.20 6.28
CA GLY A 70 -5.67 10.63 5.79
C GLY A 70 -6.33 9.66 4.81
N ALA A 71 -5.87 8.41 4.79
CA ALA A 71 -6.35 7.36 3.92
C ALA A 71 -7.63 6.68 4.45
N GLU A 72 -8.37 6.01 3.56
CA GLU A 72 -9.54 5.23 3.95
C GLU A 72 -9.17 3.98 4.74
N ASP A 73 -8.05 3.34 4.38
CA ASP A 73 -7.54 2.13 5.01
C ASP A 73 -6.02 2.02 4.78
N ALA A 74 -5.37 1.09 5.48
CA ALA A 74 -3.96 0.76 5.32
C ALA A 74 -3.74 -0.73 5.58
N GLU A 75 -2.69 -1.29 4.99
CA GLU A 75 -2.31 -2.69 5.20
C GLU A 75 -0.86 -2.79 5.68
N VAL A 76 -0.59 -3.74 6.55
CA VAL A 76 0.73 -3.95 7.16
C VAL A 76 1.34 -5.26 6.69
N PHE A 77 2.57 -5.18 6.21
CA PHE A 77 3.31 -6.32 5.68
C PHE A 77 4.54 -6.64 6.54
N SER A 78 5.08 -7.84 6.37
CA SER A 78 6.26 -8.31 7.11
C SER A 78 7.57 -7.62 6.70
N SER A 79 7.60 -6.93 5.55
CA SER A 79 8.74 -6.17 5.06
C SER A 79 8.31 -5.13 4.02
N GLY A 80 9.15 -4.11 3.79
CA GLY A 80 8.93 -3.13 2.74
C GLY A 80 8.81 -3.77 1.35
N MET A 81 9.65 -4.77 1.04
CA MET A 81 9.54 -5.49 -0.23
C MET A 81 8.23 -6.29 -0.35
N ALA A 82 7.71 -6.84 0.75
CA ALA A 82 6.40 -7.48 0.74
C ALA A 82 5.29 -6.46 0.45
N ALA A 83 5.35 -5.27 1.02
CA ALA A 83 4.42 -4.18 0.74
C ALA A 83 4.48 -3.78 -0.75
N ILE A 84 5.67 -3.46 -1.26
CA ILE A 84 5.87 -3.03 -2.66
C ILE A 84 5.41 -4.12 -3.63
N SER A 85 5.91 -5.36 -3.48
CA SER A 85 5.61 -6.43 -4.41
C SER A 85 4.13 -6.81 -4.41
N THR A 86 3.49 -6.88 -3.25
CA THR A 86 2.06 -7.19 -3.16
C THR A 86 1.22 -6.08 -3.79
N THR A 87 1.54 -4.82 -3.51
CA THR A 87 0.83 -3.69 -4.12
C THR A 87 0.94 -3.71 -5.64
N LEU A 88 2.16 -3.85 -6.19
CA LEU A 88 2.35 -3.87 -7.62
C LEU A 88 1.67 -5.08 -8.29
N MET A 89 1.77 -6.27 -7.69
CA MET A 89 1.11 -7.48 -8.21
C MET A 89 -0.42 -7.46 -8.07
N THR A 90 -0.96 -6.64 -7.18
CA THR A 90 -2.42 -6.44 -7.06
C THR A 90 -2.94 -5.47 -8.10
N LEU A 91 -2.15 -4.43 -8.42
CA LEU A 91 -2.54 -3.38 -9.36
C LEU A 91 -2.25 -3.73 -10.83
N LEU A 92 -1.30 -4.63 -11.08
CA LEU A 92 -0.79 -4.94 -12.42
C LEU A 92 -1.11 -6.38 -12.83
N SER A 93 -1.49 -6.55 -14.09
CA SER A 93 -1.72 -7.82 -14.76
C SER A 93 -0.85 -7.93 -16.01
N LYS A 94 -0.80 -9.14 -16.60
CA LYS A 94 -0.10 -9.35 -17.88
C LYS A 94 -0.63 -8.40 -18.95
N GLY A 95 0.27 -7.67 -19.58
CA GLY A 95 -0.02 -6.68 -20.62
C GLY A 95 -0.21 -5.27 -20.09
N ASP A 96 -0.23 -5.06 -18.77
CA ASP A 96 -0.20 -3.72 -18.18
C ASP A 96 1.22 -3.13 -18.19
N HIS A 97 1.29 -1.80 -18.08
CA HIS A 97 2.53 -1.04 -18.08
C HIS A 97 2.71 -0.26 -16.77
N ILE A 98 3.95 -0.21 -16.30
CA ILE A 98 4.40 0.61 -15.17
C ILE A 98 5.55 1.51 -15.58
N ILE A 99 5.51 2.76 -15.15
CA ILE A 99 6.63 3.71 -15.26
C ILE A 99 7.27 3.81 -13.88
N ALA A 100 8.60 3.67 -13.80
CA ALA A 100 9.32 3.66 -12.54
C ALA A 100 10.64 4.41 -12.62
N THR A 101 11.17 4.86 -11.47
CA THR A 101 12.51 5.41 -11.40
C THR A 101 13.57 4.31 -11.37
N PRO A 102 14.69 4.44 -12.12
CA PRO A 102 15.82 3.53 -11.99
C PRO A 102 16.57 3.71 -10.67
N ASP A 103 16.47 4.88 -10.06
CA ASP A 103 17.06 5.20 -8.76
C ASP A 103 16.12 4.80 -7.64
N CYS A 104 16.01 3.50 -7.36
CA CYS A 104 15.20 2.96 -6.27
C CYS A 104 15.98 1.91 -5.48
N TYR A 105 15.42 1.46 -4.38
CA TYR A 105 16.00 0.38 -3.60
C TYR A 105 16.30 -0.84 -4.48
N GLY A 106 17.48 -1.46 -4.31
CA GLY A 106 17.95 -2.55 -5.18
C GLY A 106 17.00 -3.74 -5.32
N GLY A 107 16.27 -4.09 -4.24
CA GLY A 107 15.22 -5.12 -4.30
C GLY A 107 14.04 -4.71 -5.18
N THR A 108 13.66 -3.43 -5.14
CA THR A 108 12.61 -2.88 -6.02
C THR A 108 13.08 -2.85 -7.46
N TYR A 109 14.34 -2.45 -7.71
CA TYR A 109 14.92 -2.47 -9.04
C TYR A 109 14.90 -3.88 -9.66
N GLY A 110 15.33 -4.91 -8.90
CA GLY A 110 15.24 -6.30 -9.34
C GLY A 110 13.81 -6.78 -9.59
N LEU A 111 12.85 -6.36 -8.75
CA LEU A 111 11.42 -6.65 -9.00
C LEU A 111 10.96 -6.05 -10.33
N LEU A 112 11.28 -4.78 -10.59
CA LEU A 112 10.89 -4.06 -11.80
C LEU A 112 11.57 -4.62 -13.07
N THR A 113 12.86 -4.95 -13.01
CA THR A 113 13.64 -5.32 -14.20
C THR A 113 13.65 -6.81 -14.50
N GLU A 114 13.43 -7.67 -13.50
CA GLU A 114 13.55 -9.11 -13.66
C GLU A 114 12.22 -9.86 -13.44
N ILE A 115 11.46 -9.48 -12.42
CA ILE A 115 10.27 -10.25 -12.02
C ILE A 115 9.04 -9.82 -12.81
N LEU A 116 8.72 -8.51 -12.82
CA LEU A 116 7.52 -8.02 -13.52
C LEU A 116 7.54 -8.32 -15.03
N PRO A 117 8.68 -8.17 -15.77
CA PRO A 117 8.73 -8.55 -17.18
C PRO A 117 8.47 -10.06 -17.43
N ARG A 118 8.92 -10.93 -16.52
CA ARG A 118 8.65 -12.38 -16.61
C ARG A 118 7.17 -12.71 -16.41
N LEU A 119 6.42 -11.84 -15.73
CA LEU A 119 4.97 -11.94 -15.58
C LEU A 119 4.21 -11.28 -16.75
N GLY A 120 4.94 -10.73 -17.73
CA GLY A 120 4.38 -10.08 -18.90
C GLY A 120 3.88 -8.67 -18.63
N ILE A 121 4.43 -7.99 -17.60
CA ILE A 121 4.17 -6.60 -17.29
C ILE A 121 5.29 -5.76 -17.93
N GLU A 122 4.92 -4.71 -18.64
CA GLU A 122 5.86 -3.82 -19.31
C GLU A 122 6.38 -2.75 -18.32
N VAL A 123 7.68 -2.47 -18.36
CA VAL A 123 8.33 -1.53 -17.44
C VAL A 123 9.13 -0.50 -18.23
N THR A 124 8.83 0.78 -18.03
CA THR A 124 9.64 1.90 -18.56
C THR A 124 10.29 2.65 -17.40
N MET A 125 11.59 2.90 -17.52
CA MET A 125 12.34 3.70 -16.55
C MET A 125 12.35 5.17 -16.96
N ALA A 126 12.06 6.07 -16.00
CA ALA A 126 12.02 7.52 -16.20
C ALA A 126 12.76 8.26 -15.08
N ASP A 127 13.33 9.43 -15.35
CA ASP A 127 14.08 10.21 -14.35
C ASP A 127 13.10 10.87 -13.37
N VAL A 128 13.26 10.55 -12.10
CA VAL A 128 12.42 11.07 -10.99
C VAL A 128 12.48 12.61 -10.85
N ARG A 129 13.48 13.27 -11.41
CA ARG A 129 13.64 14.74 -11.39
C ARG A 129 13.03 15.42 -12.61
N ASP A 130 12.56 14.65 -13.58
CA ASP A 130 12.01 15.15 -14.83
C ASP A 130 10.58 14.63 -15.01
N PRO A 131 9.57 15.40 -14.57
CA PRO A 131 8.16 15.03 -14.76
C PRO A 131 7.76 14.81 -16.22
N GLU A 132 8.41 15.50 -17.18
CA GLU A 132 8.15 15.31 -18.60
C GLU A 132 8.58 13.93 -19.07
N SER A 133 9.65 13.36 -18.50
CA SER A 133 10.08 12.00 -18.83
C SER A 133 9.03 10.95 -18.47
N TYR A 134 8.30 11.15 -17.36
CA TYR A 134 7.17 10.31 -16.98
C TYR A 134 5.99 10.52 -17.92
N GLN A 135 5.65 11.76 -18.24
CA GLN A 135 4.55 12.08 -19.14
C GLN A 135 4.77 11.47 -20.53
N ASN A 136 5.99 11.57 -21.06
CA ASN A 136 6.36 11.03 -22.37
C ASN A 136 6.38 9.49 -22.38
N ALA A 137 6.55 8.84 -21.21
CA ALA A 137 6.56 7.39 -21.07
C ALA A 137 5.14 6.78 -20.92
N VAL A 138 4.11 7.62 -20.73
CA VAL A 138 2.73 7.13 -20.57
C VAL A 138 2.24 6.46 -21.85
N GLN A 139 1.68 5.27 -21.71
CA GLN A 139 1.08 4.46 -22.75
C GLN A 139 -0.40 4.18 -22.41
N GLU A 140 -1.16 3.69 -23.36
CA GLU A 140 -2.58 3.39 -23.17
C GLU A 140 -2.82 2.33 -22.06
N ASN A 141 -1.87 1.37 -21.93
CA ASN A 141 -1.88 0.31 -20.93
C ASN A 141 -1.13 0.66 -19.65
N THR A 142 -0.69 1.91 -19.44
CA THR A 142 -0.05 2.33 -18.19
C THR A 142 -1.06 2.31 -17.05
N LYS A 143 -0.74 1.65 -15.95
CA LYS A 143 -1.58 1.54 -14.74
C LYS A 143 -0.94 2.15 -13.51
N VAL A 144 0.38 2.14 -13.43
CA VAL A 144 1.11 2.57 -12.24
C VAL A 144 2.28 3.49 -12.62
N LEU A 145 2.46 4.55 -11.81
CA LEU A 145 3.69 5.32 -11.74
C LEU A 145 4.32 5.05 -10.38
N TYR A 146 5.52 4.52 -10.39
CA TYR A 146 6.27 4.22 -9.18
C TYR A 146 7.39 5.23 -8.99
N VAL A 147 7.37 5.92 -7.86
CA VAL A 147 8.43 6.85 -7.44
C VAL A 147 8.75 6.63 -5.97
N GLU A 148 9.96 7.01 -5.56
CA GLU A 148 10.34 7.13 -4.16
C GLU A 148 10.50 8.62 -3.85
N THR A 149 9.94 9.09 -2.73
CA THR A 149 10.03 10.51 -2.31
C THR A 149 11.48 10.97 -2.26
N MET A 150 12.36 10.07 -1.79
CA MET A 150 13.80 10.21 -1.83
C MET A 150 14.41 8.89 -2.30
N THR A 151 15.15 8.94 -3.40
CA THR A 151 15.71 7.75 -4.03
C THR A 151 16.85 7.12 -3.21
N ASN A 152 17.01 5.82 -3.31
CA ASN A 152 18.08 5.06 -2.66
C ASN A 152 19.01 4.42 -3.73
N PRO A 153 20.34 4.66 -3.75
CA PRO A 153 21.12 5.39 -2.74
C PRO A 153 21.41 6.86 -3.11
N THR A 154 20.89 7.35 -4.22
CA THR A 154 21.32 8.63 -4.82
C THR A 154 20.73 9.87 -4.16
N LEU A 155 19.76 9.71 -3.23
CA LEU A 155 19.11 10.77 -2.46
C LEU A 155 18.51 11.90 -3.34
N LYS A 156 18.06 11.57 -4.54
CA LYS A 156 17.32 12.50 -5.39
C LYS A 156 15.91 12.65 -4.80
N VAL A 157 15.44 13.87 -4.67
CA VAL A 157 14.10 14.18 -4.17
C VAL A 157 13.14 14.27 -5.34
N CYS A 158 12.00 13.58 -5.24
CA CYS A 158 10.91 13.63 -6.19
C CYS A 158 9.94 14.75 -5.81
N ASP A 159 9.56 15.58 -6.77
CA ASP A 159 8.42 16.48 -6.62
C ASP A 159 7.13 15.71 -6.96
N LEU A 160 6.50 15.15 -5.93
CA LEU A 160 5.28 14.35 -6.10
C LEU A 160 4.13 15.16 -6.68
N GLY A 161 4.03 16.45 -6.33
CA GLY A 161 2.99 17.34 -6.87
C GLY A 161 3.16 17.53 -8.37
N ALA A 162 4.38 17.87 -8.82
CA ALA A 162 4.69 18.00 -10.25
C ALA A 162 4.49 16.68 -11.01
N MET A 163 4.84 15.53 -10.41
CA MET A 163 4.59 14.22 -11.01
C MET A 163 3.08 13.92 -11.15
N ALA A 164 2.28 14.21 -10.12
CA ALA A 164 0.85 14.06 -10.17
C ALA A 164 0.20 14.96 -11.23
N GLU A 165 0.64 16.21 -11.33
CA GLU A 165 0.17 17.14 -12.37
C GLU A 165 0.55 16.66 -13.77
N ALA A 166 1.78 16.20 -14.00
CA ALA A 166 2.25 15.72 -15.29
C ALA A 166 1.40 14.59 -15.87
N VAL A 167 0.79 13.77 -15.00
CA VAL A 167 -0.05 12.63 -15.43
C VAL A 167 -1.55 12.85 -15.23
N SER A 168 -1.97 13.97 -14.64
CA SER A 168 -3.37 14.27 -14.36
C SER A 168 -4.26 14.36 -15.61
N TYR A 169 -3.66 14.66 -16.77
CA TYR A 169 -4.34 14.72 -18.08
C TYR A 169 -4.54 13.34 -18.73
N THR A 170 -4.03 12.29 -18.08
CA THR A 170 -4.15 10.91 -18.55
C THR A 170 -5.30 10.19 -17.82
N HIS A 171 -5.51 8.92 -18.15
CA HIS A 171 -6.46 8.06 -17.42
C HIS A 171 -5.97 7.65 -16.01
N LEU A 172 -4.73 8.00 -15.65
CA LEU A 172 -4.13 7.69 -14.35
C LEU A 172 -4.64 8.65 -13.28
N ARG A 173 -4.98 8.11 -12.12
CA ARG A 173 -5.29 8.89 -10.92
C ARG A 173 -4.12 8.80 -9.96
N ALA A 174 -3.64 9.94 -9.50
CA ALA A 174 -2.62 9.97 -8.46
C ALA A 174 -3.23 9.52 -7.12
N HIS A 175 -2.65 8.49 -6.53
CA HIS A 175 -2.84 8.16 -5.12
C HIS A 175 -1.51 8.46 -4.44
N GLU A 176 -1.45 9.60 -3.76
CA GLU A 176 -0.27 9.96 -2.99
C GLU A 176 -0.25 9.13 -1.71
N THR A 177 0.81 8.34 -1.53
CA THR A 177 1.25 7.90 -0.22
C THR A 177 2.36 8.86 0.17
N SER A 178 2.02 9.90 0.94
CA SER A 178 3.02 10.78 1.53
C SER A 178 3.83 9.97 2.52
N GLY A 179 5.04 9.53 2.13
CA GLY A 179 6.04 9.04 3.06
C GLY A 179 6.69 10.21 3.77
N TYR A 180 6.83 10.11 5.07
CA TYR A 180 7.64 11.02 5.89
C TYR A 180 9.13 10.74 5.70
#